data_466d36a5d36d63fa2d022900f862054e
#
_entry.id   466d36a5d36d63fa2d022900f862054e
#
_cell.length_a   1.000
_cell.length_b   1.000
_cell.length_c   1.000
_cell.angle_alpha   90.00
_cell.angle_beta   90.00
_cell.angle_gamma   90.00
#
_symmetry.space_group_name_H-M   'P 1'
#
loop_
_entity.id
_entity.type
_entity.pdbx_description
1 polymer ?
#
loop_
_entity_poly.entity_id
_entity_poly.type
_entity_poly.pdbx_seq_one_letter_code
_entity_poly.pdbx_strand_id
1 'polypeptide(L)'
;EPQQASAAGFGTLFTTQILGKAPRRDPDSPPPADRAAQHNELASLRRDVAAMQDMLTGMVLTDLDGINPALAPSTRVTLQRAGFSPQILQDMQSHYAGYSYSDGYARFLQALASKLAYPTSATILQKRLIFVVGASGTGRTTMVAKIAAMLRDQNPSKEIVLASLSGQNGTTNHQLQSFGRLLNLPTVMLGLATPNEDFNKMTDYDFMVIDLHSDSPEAMPKVQDIQSQLGEADVGTLLTIPGSTSSSMISTTIKRFAAINPLLVLTKLDECEPKP
;
A
#
# COMPACT_ATOMS: atom_id res chain seq x y z
N GLU A 1 51.32 10.94 34.87
CA GLU A 1 50.26 9.89 34.80
C GLU A 1 48.88 10.55 34.99
N PRO A 2 48.02 10.63 34.03
CA PRO A 2 46.62 10.98 34.24
C PRO A 2 45.75 9.72 34.23
N GLN A 3 44.95 9.62 35.27
CA GLN A 3 43.95 8.58 35.50
C GLN A 3 42.89 8.53 34.41
N GLN A 4 42.69 7.35 33.88
CA GLN A 4 41.56 6.99 33.04
C GLN A 4 40.27 7.01 33.87
N ALA A 5 39.34 7.90 33.58
CA ALA A 5 37.98 7.88 34.09
C ALA A 5 37.13 6.95 33.22
N SER A 6 36.71 5.85 33.81
CA SER A 6 35.89 4.79 33.22
C SER A 6 34.47 5.30 32.89
N ALA A 7 34.04 5.10 31.65
CA ALA A 7 32.71 5.44 31.13
C ALA A 7 31.56 4.52 31.61
N ALA A 8 31.77 3.79 32.72
CA ALA A 8 30.79 2.80 33.21
C ALA A 8 29.81 3.34 34.27
N GLY A 9 29.80 4.65 34.55
CA GLY A 9 29.07 5.22 35.68
C GLY A 9 27.65 5.70 35.42
N PHE A 10 27.26 5.93 34.19
CA PHE A 10 25.92 6.59 33.91
C PHE A 10 24.75 5.63 33.78
N GLY A 11 24.98 4.39 33.37
CA GLY A 11 23.90 3.40 33.21
C GLY A 11 23.37 2.81 34.52
N THR A 12 24.19 2.75 35.56
CA THR A 12 23.87 2.06 36.82
C THR A 12 23.15 2.93 37.83
N LEU A 13 23.22 4.26 37.72
CA LEU A 13 22.55 5.18 38.65
C LEU A 13 21.08 5.37 38.39
N PHE A 14 20.62 5.17 37.14
CA PHE A 14 19.18 5.30 36.80
C PHE A 14 18.35 4.09 37.21
N THR A 15 18.95 2.90 37.29
CA THR A 15 18.20 1.65 37.56
C THR A 15 17.99 1.41 39.07
N THR A 16 18.78 2.01 39.93
CA THR A 16 18.70 1.72 41.39
C THR A 16 17.77 2.63 42.15
N GLN A 17 17.36 3.75 41.59
CA GLN A 17 16.49 4.74 42.26
C GLN A 17 14.99 4.56 41.99
N ILE A 18 14.61 3.71 41.03
CA ILE A 18 13.18 3.46 40.68
C ILE A 18 12.66 2.15 41.27
N LEU A 19 13.53 1.26 41.74
CA LEU A 19 13.14 0.05 42.46
C LEU A 19 13.09 0.28 43.99
N GLY A 20 12.12 1.08 44.40
CA GLY A 20 11.73 1.17 45.81
C GLY A 20 11.27 -0.20 46.32
N LYS A 21 11.73 -0.54 47.54
CA LYS A 21 11.38 -1.74 48.30
C LYS A 21 9.91 -2.17 48.11
N ALA A 22 9.68 -3.43 47.79
CA ALA A 22 8.36 -4.00 47.71
C ALA A 22 7.54 -3.77 49.00
N PRO A 23 6.34 -3.19 48.91
CA PRO A 23 5.48 -3.00 50.05
C PRO A 23 4.89 -4.37 50.51
N ARG A 24 4.75 -4.52 51.83
CA ARG A 24 4.06 -5.66 52.47
C ARG A 24 2.60 -5.67 52.03
N ARG A 25 2.06 -6.83 51.73
CA ARG A 25 0.66 -7.05 51.37
C ARG A 25 -0.27 -6.53 52.45
N ASP A 26 -1.15 -5.56 52.11
CA ASP A 26 -2.35 -5.20 52.84
C ASP A 26 -3.51 -6.10 52.36
N PRO A 27 -4.38 -6.56 53.31
CA PRO A 27 -5.48 -7.45 52.98
C PRO A 27 -6.64 -6.81 52.21
N ASP A 28 -6.65 -5.49 51.99
CA ASP A 28 -7.69 -4.72 51.27
C ASP A 28 -7.32 -4.36 49.84
N SER A 29 -6.67 -5.22 49.11
CA SER A 29 -6.31 -4.96 47.71
C SER A 29 -7.53 -5.09 46.77
N PRO A 30 -7.79 -4.12 45.88
CA PRO A 30 -8.92 -4.15 44.97
C PRO A 30 -8.87 -5.30 43.97
N PRO A 31 -10.04 -5.67 43.37
CA PRO A 31 -10.24 -6.91 42.62
C PRO A 31 -9.44 -6.93 41.29
N PRO A 32 -9.28 -8.10 40.65
CA PRO A 32 -8.30 -8.36 39.57
C PRO A 32 -8.53 -7.60 38.25
N ALA A 33 -9.64 -6.90 38.06
CA ALA A 33 -9.93 -6.11 36.87
C ALA A 33 -9.03 -4.86 36.71
N ASP A 34 -8.63 -4.22 37.82
CA ASP A 34 -7.77 -3.03 37.80
C ASP A 34 -6.30 -3.36 37.42
N ARG A 35 -5.85 -4.58 37.72
CA ARG A 35 -4.49 -5.01 37.38
C ARG A 35 -4.29 -5.27 35.87
N ALA A 36 -5.33 -5.72 35.18
CA ALA A 36 -5.28 -5.94 33.74
C ALA A 36 -5.25 -4.61 32.97
N ALA A 37 -6.01 -3.61 33.43
CA ALA A 37 -5.98 -2.25 32.87
C ALA A 37 -4.62 -1.58 33.07
N GLN A 38 -4.06 -1.63 34.29
CA GLN A 38 -2.73 -1.08 34.60
C GLN A 38 -1.61 -1.81 33.83
N HIS A 39 -1.73 -3.13 33.60
CA HIS A 39 -0.75 -3.88 32.82
C HIS A 39 -0.78 -3.47 31.33
N ASN A 40 -1.97 -3.21 30.79
CA ASN A 40 -2.13 -2.72 29.42
C ASN A 40 -1.63 -1.29 29.26
N GLU A 41 -1.86 -0.40 30.23
CA GLU A 41 -1.31 0.95 30.26
C GLU A 41 0.20 0.96 30.35
N LEU A 42 0.81 0.15 31.20
CA LEU A 42 2.25 -0.01 31.32
C LEU A 42 2.85 -0.59 30.03
N ALA A 43 2.17 -1.50 29.35
CA ALA A 43 2.60 -2.05 28.08
C ALA A 43 2.50 -1.03 26.93
N SER A 44 1.52 -0.11 26.97
CA SER A 44 1.42 0.98 26.02
C SER A 44 2.49 2.03 26.27
N LEU A 45 2.70 2.43 27.52
CA LEU A 45 3.74 3.38 27.88
C LEU A 45 5.16 2.89 27.53
N ARG A 46 5.43 1.60 27.73
CA ARG A 46 6.72 1.00 27.32
C ARG A 46 6.90 1.04 25.82
N ARG A 47 5.83 0.84 25.02
CA ARG A 47 5.89 0.97 23.56
C ARG A 47 6.16 2.40 23.14
N ASP A 48 5.49 3.37 23.77
CA ASP A 48 5.65 4.78 23.46
C ASP A 48 7.06 5.29 23.83
N VAL A 49 7.60 4.86 24.99
CA VAL A 49 8.98 5.17 25.39
C VAL A 49 10.00 4.52 24.45
N ALA A 50 9.78 3.29 24.01
CA ALA A 50 10.65 2.63 23.03
C ALA A 50 10.59 3.35 21.67
N ALA A 51 9.42 3.78 21.23
CA ALA A 51 9.27 4.56 20.01
C ALA A 51 9.95 5.94 20.09
N MET A 52 9.86 6.62 21.25
CA MET A 52 10.59 7.87 21.50
C MET A 52 12.10 7.66 21.53
N GLN A 53 12.58 6.59 22.16
CA GLN A 53 14.01 6.26 22.19
C GLN A 53 14.54 5.97 20.79
N ASP A 54 13.79 5.21 19.98
CA ASP A 54 14.13 4.95 18.57
C ASP A 54 14.16 6.22 17.74
N MET A 55 13.20 7.15 17.98
CA MET A 55 13.15 8.44 17.31
C MET A 55 14.31 9.36 17.69
N LEU A 56 14.65 9.42 18.99
CA LEU A 56 15.81 10.17 19.48
C LEU A 56 17.13 9.58 18.97
N THR A 57 17.25 8.26 18.94
CA THR A 57 18.42 7.58 18.38
C THR A 57 18.56 7.88 16.89
N GLY A 58 17.45 7.93 16.14
CA GLY A 58 17.41 8.34 14.73
C GLY A 58 17.87 9.79 14.53
N MET A 59 17.44 10.73 15.40
CA MET A 59 17.83 12.14 15.33
C MET A 59 19.31 12.35 15.68
N VAL A 60 19.81 11.70 16.73
CA VAL A 60 21.21 11.82 17.15
C VAL A 60 22.16 11.24 16.10
N LEU A 61 21.77 10.18 15.39
CA LEU A 61 22.59 9.59 14.32
C LEU A 61 22.58 10.40 13.02
N THR A 62 21.62 11.32 12.83
CA THR A 62 21.60 12.20 11.65
C THR A 62 22.75 13.22 11.68
N ASP A 63 23.18 13.65 12.87
CA ASP A 63 24.27 14.61 13.05
C ASP A 63 25.68 13.96 13.11
N LEU A 64 25.74 12.63 13.13
CA LEU A 64 27.00 11.89 13.39
C LEU A 64 27.64 11.29 12.13
N ASP A 65 27.17 11.61 10.92
CA ASP A 65 27.76 11.09 9.65
C ASP A 65 29.26 11.39 9.45
N GLY A 66 29.90 12.08 10.39
CA GLY A 66 31.33 12.39 10.36
C GLY A 66 32.17 11.86 11.52
N ILE A 67 31.63 11.23 12.55
CA ILE A 67 32.33 11.15 13.86
C ILE A 67 32.72 9.75 14.31
N ASN A 68 32.08 8.65 13.89
CA ASN A 68 32.55 7.35 14.34
C ASN A 68 32.13 6.16 13.46
N PRO A 69 33.07 5.53 12.71
CA PRO A 69 32.78 4.33 11.91
C PRO A 69 32.48 3.08 12.76
N ALA A 70 32.68 3.12 14.09
CA ALA A 70 32.33 2.02 14.99
C ALA A 70 30.84 1.98 15.36
N LEU A 71 30.07 3.06 15.06
CA LEU A 71 28.62 3.11 15.16
C LEU A 71 28.02 2.82 13.77
N ALA A 72 28.32 1.66 13.20
CA ALA A 72 27.67 1.23 11.98
C ALA A 72 26.13 1.32 12.17
N PRO A 73 25.41 2.05 11.31
CA PRO A 73 23.98 2.23 11.47
C PRO A 73 23.32 0.84 11.49
N SER A 74 22.48 0.58 12.49
CA SER A 74 21.71 -0.65 12.51
C SER A 74 20.84 -0.69 11.24
N THR A 75 20.59 -1.88 10.70
CA THR A 75 19.72 -2.07 9.51
C THR A 75 18.41 -1.32 9.67
N ARG A 76 17.84 -1.30 10.88
CA ARG A 76 16.59 -0.59 11.19
C ARG A 76 16.70 0.92 10.96
N VAL A 77 17.76 1.56 11.45
CA VAL A 77 17.96 3.01 11.31
C VAL A 77 18.12 3.39 9.83
N THR A 78 18.87 2.60 9.07
CA THR A 78 19.04 2.86 7.64
C THR A 78 17.74 2.69 6.85
N LEU A 79 16.97 1.65 7.16
CA LEU A 79 15.65 1.47 6.54
C LEU A 79 14.68 2.60 6.90
N GLN A 80 14.74 3.10 8.14
CA GLN A 80 13.92 4.25 8.56
C GLN A 80 14.35 5.54 7.84
N ARG A 81 15.66 5.76 7.66
CA ARG A 81 16.19 6.87 6.83
C ARG A 81 15.80 6.75 5.36
N ALA A 82 15.72 5.52 4.84
CA ALA A 82 15.23 5.26 3.50
C ALA A 82 13.72 5.57 3.33
N GLY A 83 12.99 5.83 4.44
CA GLY A 83 11.58 6.23 4.42
C GLY A 83 10.59 5.13 4.81
N PHE A 84 11.07 3.93 5.19
CA PHE A 84 10.16 2.88 5.66
C PHE A 84 9.53 3.24 7.01
N SER A 85 8.21 3.06 7.10
CA SER A 85 7.48 3.37 8.33
C SER A 85 7.89 2.46 9.49
N PRO A 86 7.87 2.96 10.75
CA PRO A 86 8.19 2.16 11.94
C PRO A 86 7.35 0.87 12.03
N GLN A 87 6.10 0.92 11.55
CA GLN A 87 5.18 -0.20 11.57
C GLN A 87 5.63 -1.32 10.62
N ILE A 88 6.00 -1.00 9.39
CA ILE A 88 6.57 -1.96 8.43
C ILE A 88 7.85 -2.59 9.00
N LEU A 89 8.72 -1.77 9.61
CA LEU A 89 9.96 -2.25 10.21
C LEU A 89 9.70 -3.19 11.40
N GLN A 90 8.67 -2.93 12.18
CA GLN A 90 8.27 -3.81 13.28
C GLN A 90 7.70 -5.13 12.76
N ASP A 91 6.78 -5.08 11.79
CA ASP A 91 6.15 -6.27 11.21
C ASP A 91 7.15 -7.19 10.50
N MET A 92 8.25 -6.62 10.02
CA MET A 92 9.29 -7.34 9.29
C MET A 92 10.57 -7.56 10.10
N GLN A 93 10.57 -7.26 11.39
CA GLN A 93 11.76 -7.32 12.25
C GLN A 93 12.46 -8.68 12.23
N SER A 94 11.71 -9.78 12.18
CA SER A 94 12.25 -11.15 12.11
C SER A 94 13.12 -11.42 10.89
N HIS A 95 12.96 -10.65 9.82
CA HIS A 95 13.71 -10.85 8.58
C HIS A 95 15.08 -10.17 8.56
N TYR A 96 15.29 -9.13 9.38
CA TYR A 96 16.54 -8.37 9.36
C TYR A 96 17.26 -8.25 10.73
N ALA A 97 16.55 -8.48 11.83
CA ALA A 97 17.17 -8.41 13.16
C ALA A 97 18.17 -9.54 13.39
N GLY A 98 19.31 -9.21 14.00
CA GLY A 98 20.37 -10.18 14.30
C GLY A 98 21.34 -10.49 13.16
N TYR A 99 21.16 -9.90 11.99
CA TYR A 99 22.08 -10.02 10.86
C TYR A 99 23.00 -8.81 10.73
N SER A 100 24.10 -8.98 9.97
CA SER A 100 24.92 -7.85 9.56
C SER A 100 24.10 -6.81 8.79
N TYR A 101 24.57 -5.57 8.71
CA TYR A 101 23.85 -4.52 7.99
C TYR A 101 23.52 -4.91 6.54
N SER A 102 24.51 -5.41 5.78
CA SER A 102 24.33 -5.80 4.37
C SER A 102 23.33 -6.94 4.22
N ASP A 103 23.46 -7.97 5.06
CA ASP A 103 22.59 -9.14 4.99
C ASP A 103 21.18 -8.82 5.48
N GLY A 104 21.05 -8.03 6.54
CA GLY A 104 19.76 -7.59 7.07
C GLY A 104 18.99 -6.74 6.06
N TYR A 105 19.65 -5.83 5.38
CA TYR A 105 19.05 -5.01 4.32
C TYR A 105 18.57 -5.86 3.13
N ALA A 106 19.42 -6.75 2.63
CA ALA A 106 19.06 -7.64 1.53
C ALA A 106 17.88 -8.57 1.88
N ARG A 107 17.90 -9.15 3.08
CA ARG A 107 16.81 -10.01 3.59
C ARG A 107 15.51 -9.24 3.76
N PHE A 108 15.55 -8.02 4.27
CA PHE A 108 14.39 -7.16 4.38
C PHE A 108 13.77 -6.90 3.01
N LEU A 109 14.59 -6.48 2.02
CA LEU A 109 14.09 -6.22 0.66
C LEU A 109 13.52 -7.48 0.01
N GLN A 110 14.17 -8.64 0.19
CA GLN A 110 13.67 -9.91 -0.34
C GLN A 110 12.33 -10.29 0.28
N ALA A 111 12.19 -10.16 1.60
CA ALA A 111 10.94 -10.44 2.30
C ALA A 111 9.83 -9.45 1.90
N LEU A 112 10.18 -8.17 1.74
CA LEU A 112 9.25 -7.15 1.26
C LEU A 112 8.79 -7.46 -0.17
N ALA A 113 9.73 -7.78 -1.07
CA ALA A 113 9.42 -8.17 -2.44
C ALA A 113 8.50 -9.40 -2.48
N SER A 114 8.75 -10.40 -1.63
CA SER A 114 7.89 -11.60 -1.53
C SER A 114 6.48 -11.27 -1.04
N LYS A 115 6.33 -10.29 -0.16
CA LYS A 115 5.01 -9.82 0.30
C LYS A 115 4.27 -8.99 -0.75
N LEU A 116 5.01 -8.21 -1.56
CA LEU A 116 4.47 -7.38 -2.63
C LEU A 116 4.28 -8.16 -3.93
N ALA A 117 5.04 -9.26 -4.12
CA ALA A 117 4.92 -10.10 -5.30
C ALA A 117 3.57 -10.82 -5.27
N TYR A 118 2.61 -10.24 -5.97
CA TYR A 118 1.33 -10.88 -6.20
C TYR A 118 1.38 -11.58 -7.56
N PRO A 119 1.06 -12.87 -7.67
CA PRO A 119 1.20 -13.62 -8.92
C PRO A 119 0.26 -13.15 -10.05
N THR A 120 -0.38 -12.01 -9.92
CA THR A 120 -1.65 -11.68 -10.55
C THR A 120 -1.58 -10.66 -11.69
N SER A 121 -0.44 -10.06 -12.01
CA SER A 121 -0.37 -9.20 -13.20
C SER A 121 -0.70 -9.97 -14.49
N ALA A 122 -0.31 -11.24 -14.57
CA ALA A 122 -0.68 -12.11 -15.68
C ALA A 122 -2.16 -12.52 -15.65
N THR A 123 -2.75 -12.70 -14.47
CA THR A 123 -4.17 -13.11 -14.34
C THR A 123 -5.16 -12.00 -14.68
N ILE A 124 -4.82 -10.72 -14.44
CA ILE A 124 -5.72 -9.62 -14.79
C ILE A 124 -5.91 -9.50 -16.32
N LEU A 125 -4.85 -9.75 -17.09
CA LEU A 125 -4.90 -9.72 -18.56
C LEU A 125 -5.64 -10.92 -19.17
N GLN A 126 -6.02 -11.90 -18.37
CA GLN A 126 -6.87 -13.02 -18.79
C GLN A 126 -8.35 -12.75 -18.55
N LYS A 127 -8.69 -11.67 -17.82
CA LYS A 127 -10.06 -11.31 -17.52
C LYS A 127 -10.73 -10.69 -18.75
N ARG A 128 -11.97 -11.10 -19.00
CA ARG A 128 -12.77 -10.60 -20.11
C ARG A 128 -13.17 -9.14 -19.94
N LEU A 129 -13.54 -8.75 -18.72
CA LEU A 129 -13.88 -7.38 -18.33
C LEU A 129 -12.85 -6.84 -17.36
N ILE A 130 -12.20 -5.73 -17.71
CA ILE A 130 -11.19 -5.08 -16.88
C ILE A 130 -11.62 -3.66 -16.57
N PHE A 131 -12.06 -3.41 -15.35
CA PHE A 131 -12.38 -2.08 -14.87
C PHE A 131 -11.13 -1.37 -14.37
N VAL A 132 -10.90 -0.15 -14.85
CA VAL A 132 -9.85 0.74 -14.34
C VAL A 132 -10.54 1.86 -13.57
N VAL A 133 -10.30 1.91 -12.27
CA VAL A 133 -10.91 2.84 -11.33
C VAL A 133 -9.85 3.74 -10.68
N GLY A 134 -10.29 4.83 -10.05
CA GLY A 134 -9.40 5.77 -9.35
C GLY A 134 -9.96 7.18 -9.38
N ALA A 135 -9.34 8.10 -8.65
CA ALA A 135 -9.72 9.51 -8.66
C ALA A 135 -9.46 10.16 -10.03
N SER A 136 -10.05 11.33 -10.26
CA SER A 136 -9.73 12.10 -11.46
C SER A 136 -8.23 12.47 -11.50
N GLY A 137 -7.63 12.42 -12.69
CA GLY A 137 -6.22 12.76 -12.87
C GLY A 137 -5.21 11.69 -12.44
N THR A 138 -5.62 10.51 -11.96
CA THR A 138 -4.72 9.43 -11.55
C THR A 138 -4.15 8.60 -12.71
N GLY A 139 -4.46 8.93 -13.95
CA GLY A 139 -3.96 8.21 -15.13
C GLY A 139 -4.79 7.00 -15.56
N ARG A 140 -6.06 6.90 -15.13
CA ARG A 140 -7.01 5.83 -15.51
C ARG A 140 -7.07 5.60 -17.01
N THR A 141 -7.44 6.64 -17.78
CA THR A 141 -7.62 6.54 -19.24
C THR A 141 -6.32 6.10 -19.95
N THR A 142 -5.18 6.59 -19.47
CA THR A 142 -3.87 6.16 -19.98
C THR A 142 -3.60 4.69 -19.64
N MET A 143 -4.00 4.25 -18.45
CA MET A 143 -3.86 2.84 -18.06
C MET A 143 -4.75 1.92 -18.90
N VAL A 144 -5.99 2.33 -19.17
CA VAL A 144 -6.89 1.63 -20.10
C VAL A 144 -6.23 1.42 -21.46
N ALA A 145 -5.64 2.48 -22.03
CA ALA A 145 -4.93 2.40 -23.30
C ALA A 145 -3.72 1.47 -23.25
N LYS A 146 -2.92 1.51 -22.17
CA LYS A 146 -1.76 0.62 -21.97
C LYS A 146 -2.17 -0.84 -21.88
N ILE A 147 -3.23 -1.14 -21.10
CA ILE A 147 -3.76 -2.51 -20.97
C ILE A 147 -4.25 -3.02 -22.33
N ALA A 148 -5.02 -2.22 -23.05
CA ALA A 148 -5.52 -2.60 -24.36
C ALA A 148 -4.40 -2.84 -25.38
N ALA A 149 -3.34 -2.02 -25.35
CA ALA A 149 -2.16 -2.23 -26.17
C ALA A 149 -1.45 -3.56 -25.82
N MET A 150 -1.29 -3.86 -24.53
CA MET A 150 -0.71 -5.14 -24.06
C MET A 150 -1.56 -6.35 -24.45
N LEU A 151 -2.88 -6.24 -24.28
CA LEU A 151 -3.81 -7.30 -24.68
C LEU A 151 -3.73 -7.57 -26.17
N ARG A 152 -3.68 -6.55 -27.01
CA ARG A 152 -3.57 -6.66 -28.45
C ARG A 152 -2.24 -7.29 -28.88
N ASP A 153 -1.14 -6.92 -28.22
CA ASP A 153 0.19 -7.47 -28.50
C ASP A 153 0.26 -8.96 -28.15
N GLN A 154 -0.31 -9.34 -27.00
CA GLN A 154 -0.34 -10.72 -26.53
C GLN A 154 -1.36 -11.59 -27.28
N ASN A 155 -2.43 -10.99 -27.80
CA ASN A 155 -3.56 -11.70 -28.40
C ASN A 155 -3.96 -11.05 -29.74
N PRO A 156 -3.15 -11.16 -30.82
CA PRO A 156 -3.40 -10.45 -32.08
C PRO A 156 -4.69 -10.85 -32.80
N SER A 157 -5.22 -12.04 -32.51
CA SER A 157 -6.47 -12.56 -33.13
C SER A 157 -7.73 -12.29 -32.32
N LYS A 158 -7.60 -11.60 -31.16
CA LYS A 158 -8.71 -11.36 -30.26
C LYS A 158 -9.30 -9.97 -30.47
N GLU A 159 -10.64 -9.88 -30.39
CA GLU A 159 -11.34 -8.62 -30.48
C GLU A 159 -11.37 -7.88 -29.14
N ILE A 160 -10.88 -6.65 -29.15
CA ILE A 160 -10.74 -5.82 -27.95
C ILE A 160 -11.52 -4.53 -28.13
N VAL A 161 -12.29 -4.13 -27.11
CA VAL A 161 -13.03 -2.87 -27.08
C VAL A 161 -12.61 -2.01 -25.87
N LEU A 162 -12.53 -0.71 -26.09
CA LEU A 162 -12.37 0.28 -25.02
C LEU A 162 -13.77 0.81 -24.64
N ALA A 163 -14.08 0.85 -23.36
CA ALA A 163 -15.33 1.39 -22.88
C ALA A 163 -15.10 2.54 -21.89
N SER A 164 -15.95 3.55 -21.93
CA SER A 164 -16.07 4.57 -20.88
C SER A 164 -17.38 4.35 -20.15
N LEU A 165 -17.33 4.14 -18.85
CA LEU A 165 -18.51 4.01 -17.99
C LEU A 165 -18.63 5.25 -17.11
N SER A 166 -19.61 6.14 -17.45
CA SER A 166 -19.76 7.43 -16.76
C SER A 166 -21.17 7.99 -16.87
N GLY A 167 -21.62 8.66 -15.80
CA GLY A 167 -22.96 9.25 -15.74
C GLY A 167 -24.08 8.21 -15.92
N GLN A 168 -25.32 8.64 -15.89
CA GLN A 168 -26.46 7.73 -16.03
C GLN A 168 -26.55 7.14 -17.44
N ASN A 169 -26.36 7.97 -18.48
CA ASN A 169 -26.57 7.61 -19.90
C ASN A 169 -25.24 7.53 -20.69
N GLY A 170 -24.09 7.61 -20.01
CA GLY A 170 -22.79 7.70 -20.65
C GLY A 170 -22.43 9.13 -21.07
N THR A 171 -21.16 9.49 -20.95
CA THR A 171 -20.63 10.76 -21.43
C THR A 171 -19.41 10.53 -22.31
N THR A 172 -19.22 11.40 -23.28
CA THR A 172 -18.11 11.29 -24.23
C THR A 172 -16.77 11.46 -23.53
N ASN A 173 -15.90 10.50 -23.71
CA ASN A 173 -14.51 10.56 -23.27
C ASN A 173 -13.60 10.75 -24.49
N HIS A 174 -13.31 12.01 -24.84
CA HIS A 174 -12.49 12.34 -26.01
C HIS A 174 -11.05 11.78 -25.93
N GLN A 175 -10.48 11.69 -24.74
CA GLN A 175 -9.17 11.11 -24.54
C GLN A 175 -9.16 9.61 -24.86
N LEU A 176 -10.16 8.88 -24.37
CA LEU A 176 -10.32 7.46 -24.68
C LEU A 176 -10.55 7.22 -26.18
N GLN A 177 -11.36 8.06 -26.83
CA GLN A 177 -11.57 7.98 -28.28
C GLN A 177 -10.25 8.23 -29.06
N SER A 178 -9.41 9.16 -28.61
CA SER A 178 -8.11 9.40 -29.22
C SER A 178 -7.20 8.19 -29.09
N PHE A 179 -7.17 7.52 -27.93
CA PHE A 179 -6.46 6.26 -27.76
C PHE A 179 -7.03 5.13 -28.61
N GLY A 180 -8.36 5.03 -28.70
CA GLY A 180 -9.02 4.06 -29.60
C GLY A 180 -8.57 4.20 -31.04
N ARG A 181 -8.54 5.43 -31.56
CA ARG A 181 -8.03 5.71 -32.93
C ARG A 181 -6.55 5.34 -33.07
N LEU A 182 -5.71 5.73 -32.10
CA LEU A 182 -4.29 5.42 -32.11
C LEU A 182 -4.03 3.90 -32.12
N LEU A 183 -4.78 3.18 -31.33
CA LEU A 183 -4.68 1.72 -31.20
C LEU A 183 -5.49 0.97 -32.26
N ASN A 184 -6.24 1.65 -33.11
CA ASN A 184 -7.21 1.06 -34.06
C ASN A 184 -8.15 0.07 -33.35
N LEU A 185 -8.72 0.49 -32.21
CA LEU A 185 -9.68 -0.24 -31.41
C LEU A 185 -11.00 0.49 -31.32
N PRO A 186 -12.14 -0.21 -31.37
CA PRO A 186 -13.46 0.40 -31.16
C PRO A 186 -13.57 0.99 -29.76
N THR A 187 -14.35 2.06 -29.65
CA THR A 187 -14.67 2.70 -28.38
C THR A 187 -16.17 2.80 -28.18
N VAL A 188 -16.66 2.39 -27.02
CA VAL A 188 -18.07 2.44 -26.64
C VAL A 188 -18.26 3.30 -25.39
N MET A 189 -19.43 3.93 -25.30
CA MET A 189 -19.82 4.73 -24.14
C MET A 189 -20.99 4.06 -23.46
N LEU A 190 -20.81 3.80 -22.16
CA LEU A 190 -21.78 3.12 -21.30
C LEU A 190 -22.19 4.07 -20.18
N GLY A 191 -23.46 4.05 -19.84
CA GLY A 191 -24.01 4.73 -18.68
C GLY A 191 -24.15 3.80 -17.48
N LEU A 192 -24.28 4.35 -16.28
CA LEU A 192 -24.59 3.57 -15.09
C LEU A 192 -25.96 2.91 -15.16
N ALA A 193 -26.87 3.47 -15.97
CA ALA A 193 -28.20 2.89 -16.27
C ALA A 193 -28.13 1.70 -17.25
N THR A 194 -27.00 1.47 -17.94
CA THR A 194 -26.85 0.34 -18.86
C THR A 194 -27.10 -0.97 -18.09
N PRO A 195 -28.01 -1.85 -18.58
CA PRO A 195 -28.28 -3.12 -17.93
C PRO A 195 -27.04 -3.98 -17.81
N ASN A 196 -26.90 -4.71 -16.70
CA ASN A 196 -25.74 -5.59 -16.51
C ASN A 196 -25.66 -6.70 -17.56
N GLU A 197 -26.80 -7.14 -18.02
CA GLU A 197 -26.94 -8.13 -19.11
C GLU A 197 -26.25 -7.68 -20.41
N ASP A 198 -26.23 -6.36 -20.67
CA ASP A 198 -25.62 -5.83 -21.89
C ASP A 198 -24.10 -5.96 -21.87
N PHE A 199 -23.46 -5.93 -20.69
CA PHE A 199 -22.04 -6.27 -20.54
C PHE A 199 -21.78 -7.73 -20.92
N ASN A 200 -22.74 -8.61 -20.69
CA ASN A 200 -22.66 -10.02 -21.05
C ASN A 200 -22.97 -10.24 -22.53
N LYS A 201 -23.87 -9.44 -23.12
CA LYS A 201 -24.28 -9.52 -24.54
C LYS A 201 -23.27 -8.92 -25.50
N MET A 202 -22.27 -8.14 -25.00
CA MET A 202 -21.12 -7.69 -25.80
C MET A 202 -20.16 -8.87 -26.10
N THR A 203 -20.75 -9.99 -26.53
CA THR A 203 -20.06 -11.25 -26.85
C THR A 203 -19.21 -11.17 -28.12
N ASP A 204 -19.36 -10.09 -28.89
CA ASP A 204 -18.55 -9.84 -30.08
C ASP A 204 -17.10 -9.51 -29.77
N TYR A 205 -16.81 -9.19 -28.49
CA TYR A 205 -15.46 -8.86 -28.03
C TYR A 205 -14.95 -9.89 -27.03
N ASP A 206 -13.71 -10.30 -27.21
CA ASP A 206 -13.02 -11.18 -26.27
C ASP A 206 -12.62 -10.43 -24.98
N PHE A 207 -12.23 -9.15 -25.12
CA PHE A 207 -11.82 -8.30 -24.01
C PHE A 207 -12.47 -6.93 -24.06
N MET A 208 -12.92 -6.45 -22.91
CA MET A 208 -13.40 -5.10 -22.71
C MET A 208 -12.62 -4.41 -21.60
N VAL A 209 -11.93 -3.30 -21.91
CA VAL A 209 -11.22 -2.49 -20.93
C VAL A 209 -12.00 -1.22 -20.68
N ILE A 210 -12.41 -1.02 -19.42
CA ILE A 210 -13.41 -0.03 -19.03
C ILE A 210 -12.79 1.07 -18.18
N ASP A 211 -12.80 2.31 -18.67
CA ASP A 211 -12.49 3.51 -17.90
C ASP A 211 -13.70 3.91 -17.07
N LEU A 212 -13.65 3.66 -15.76
CA LEU A 212 -14.75 4.00 -14.85
C LEU A 212 -14.56 5.39 -14.25
N HIS A 213 -15.49 6.29 -14.54
CA HIS A 213 -15.58 7.58 -13.86
C HIS A 213 -16.28 7.40 -12.51
N SER A 214 -15.50 7.28 -11.45
CA SER A 214 -15.95 6.87 -10.11
C SER A 214 -16.48 8.01 -9.23
N ASP A 215 -16.79 9.16 -9.80
CA ASP A 215 -17.24 10.32 -9.03
C ASP A 215 -18.71 10.20 -8.60
N SER A 216 -19.47 9.31 -9.23
CA SER A 216 -20.85 8.98 -8.82
C SER A 216 -20.83 7.93 -7.71
N PRO A 217 -21.65 8.09 -6.64
CA PRO A 217 -21.81 7.08 -5.59
C PRO A 217 -22.37 5.74 -6.12
N GLU A 218 -23.04 5.74 -7.26
CA GLU A 218 -23.62 4.55 -7.88
C GLU A 218 -22.60 3.72 -8.67
N ALA A 219 -21.42 4.28 -8.96
CA ALA A 219 -20.42 3.62 -9.78
C ALA A 219 -19.86 2.35 -9.13
N MET A 220 -19.61 2.39 -7.81
CA MET A 220 -19.07 1.22 -7.09
C MET A 220 -20.09 0.09 -6.96
N PRO A 221 -21.35 0.34 -6.54
CA PRO A 221 -22.41 -0.67 -6.57
C PRO A 221 -22.56 -1.31 -7.94
N LYS A 222 -22.51 -0.53 -9.01
CA LYS A 222 -22.62 -1.04 -10.39
C LYS A 222 -21.52 -2.06 -10.71
N VAL A 223 -20.27 -1.78 -10.36
CA VAL A 223 -19.16 -2.72 -10.57
C VAL A 223 -19.35 -3.97 -9.74
N GLN A 224 -19.77 -3.84 -8.47
CA GLN A 224 -20.04 -4.99 -7.61
C GLN A 224 -21.14 -5.89 -8.17
N ASP A 225 -22.22 -5.31 -8.68
CA ASP A 225 -23.31 -6.07 -9.29
C ASP A 225 -22.81 -6.84 -10.53
N ILE A 226 -22.01 -6.23 -11.38
CA ILE A 226 -21.40 -6.89 -12.54
C ILE A 226 -20.45 -8.01 -12.10
N GLN A 227 -19.59 -7.78 -11.09
CA GLN A 227 -18.72 -8.81 -10.54
C GLN A 227 -19.50 -10.00 -9.97
N SER A 228 -20.60 -9.71 -9.27
CA SER A 228 -21.45 -10.74 -8.66
C SER A 228 -22.18 -11.60 -9.72
N GLN A 229 -22.55 -11.00 -10.85
CA GLN A 229 -23.28 -11.69 -11.92
C GLN A 229 -22.37 -12.50 -12.84
N LEU A 230 -21.19 -11.96 -13.18
CA LEU A 230 -20.26 -12.59 -14.13
C LEU A 230 -19.20 -13.44 -13.45
N GLY A 231 -18.98 -13.24 -12.15
CA GLY A 231 -17.98 -13.94 -11.36
C GLY A 231 -16.57 -13.35 -11.47
N GLU A 232 -15.76 -13.64 -10.44
CA GLU A 232 -14.37 -13.18 -10.37
C GLU A 232 -13.47 -13.76 -11.46
N ALA A 233 -13.89 -14.86 -12.10
CA ALA A 233 -13.14 -15.46 -13.20
C ALA A 233 -13.07 -14.53 -14.41
N ASP A 234 -14.16 -13.80 -14.70
CA ASP A 234 -14.29 -12.98 -15.91
C ASP A 234 -14.05 -11.50 -15.68
N VAL A 235 -14.17 -11.01 -14.43
CA VAL A 235 -14.08 -9.59 -14.10
C VAL A 235 -12.82 -9.29 -13.28
N GLY A 236 -12.07 -8.32 -13.72
CA GLY A 236 -10.90 -7.77 -13.00
C GLY A 236 -11.06 -6.29 -12.74
N THR A 237 -10.52 -5.81 -11.64
CA THR A 237 -10.55 -4.39 -11.28
C THR A 237 -9.15 -3.90 -10.93
N LEU A 238 -8.77 -2.75 -11.47
CA LEU A 238 -7.49 -2.07 -11.24
C LEU A 238 -7.74 -0.70 -10.63
N LEU A 239 -7.12 -0.40 -9.50
CA LEU A 239 -7.17 0.91 -8.87
C LEU A 239 -5.87 1.68 -9.16
N THR A 240 -5.97 2.78 -9.89
CA THR A 240 -4.84 3.65 -10.19
C THR A 240 -4.58 4.64 -9.06
N ILE A 241 -3.34 4.67 -8.56
CA ILE A 241 -2.86 5.60 -7.53
C ILE A 241 -1.57 6.23 -8.03
N PRO A 242 -1.45 7.58 -8.09
CA PRO A 242 -0.19 8.23 -8.40
C PRO A 242 0.90 7.93 -7.38
N GLY A 243 2.14 7.73 -7.82
CA GLY A 243 3.27 7.46 -6.93
C GLY A 243 3.57 8.59 -5.93
N SER A 244 3.17 9.83 -6.25
CA SER A 244 3.28 10.99 -5.37
C SER A 244 2.21 11.07 -4.27
N THR A 245 1.29 10.11 -4.20
CA THR A 245 0.18 10.10 -3.22
C THR A 245 0.70 9.80 -1.82
N SER A 246 0.29 10.59 -0.82
CA SER A 246 0.67 10.35 0.59
C SER A 246 0.07 9.05 1.14
N SER A 247 0.75 8.43 2.10
CA SER A 247 0.32 7.16 2.73
C SER A 247 -1.10 7.23 3.32
N SER A 248 -1.49 8.38 3.89
CA SER A 248 -2.82 8.59 4.43
C SER A 248 -3.90 8.60 3.33
N MET A 249 -3.61 9.26 2.21
CA MET A 249 -4.49 9.28 1.04
C MET A 249 -4.59 7.91 0.37
N ILE A 250 -3.48 7.17 0.28
CA ILE A 250 -3.48 5.79 -0.21
C ILE A 250 -4.42 4.94 0.64
N SER A 251 -4.27 4.99 1.97
CA SER A 251 -5.11 4.23 2.91
C SER A 251 -6.59 4.58 2.77
N THR A 252 -6.92 5.86 2.64
CA THR A 252 -8.29 6.33 2.43
C THR A 252 -8.86 5.86 1.09
N THR A 253 -8.05 5.95 0.04
CA THR A 253 -8.44 5.51 -1.31
C THR A 253 -8.69 4.00 -1.34
N ILE A 254 -7.80 3.19 -0.77
CA ILE A 254 -7.98 1.73 -0.68
C ILE A 254 -9.29 1.38 0.04
N LYS A 255 -9.56 2.03 1.18
CA LYS A 255 -10.81 1.81 1.93
C LYS A 255 -12.05 2.16 1.10
N ARG A 256 -12.02 3.25 0.33
CA ARG A 256 -13.12 3.66 -0.54
C ARG A 256 -13.44 2.61 -1.61
N PHE A 257 -12.41 1.98 -2.18
CA PHE A 257 -12.56 1.01 -3.27
C PHE A 257 -12.52 -0.45 -2.79
N ALA A 258 -12.41 -0.71 -1.48
CA ALA A 258 -12.25 -2.07 -0.93
C ALA A 258 -13.37 -3.03 -1.34
N ALA A 259 -14.59 -2.53 -1.52
CA ALA A 259 -15.77 -3.32 -1.85
C ALA A 259 -15.69 -4.04 -3.22
N ILE A 260 -14.86 -3.55 -4.14
CA ILE A 260 -14.66 -4.16 -5.47
C ILE A 260 -13.32 -4.92 -5.56
N ASN A 261 -12.63 -5.12 -4.45
CA ASN A 261 -11.36 -5.86 -4.32
C ASN A 261 -10.35 -5.58 -5.46
N PRO A 262 -9.94 -4.32 -5.69
CA PRO A 262 -9.10 -3.97 -6.82
C PRO A 262 -7.64 -4.32 -6.60
N LEU A 263 -6.93 -4.67 -7.69
CA LEU A 263 -5.46 -4.67 -7.71
C LEU A 263 -4.95 -3.23 -7.81
N LEU A 264 -3.92 -2.92 -7.03
CA LEU A 264 -3.31 -1.59 -7.04
C LEU A 264 -2.35 -1.45 -8.21
N VAL A 265 -2.43 -0.30 -8.89
CA VAL A 265 -1.51 0.11 -9.94
C VAL A 265 -0.95 1.48 -9.62
N LEU A 266 0.36 1.55 -9.44
CA LEU A 266 1.04 2.83 -9.28
C LEU A 266 1.24 3.48 -10.64
N THR A 267 0.85 4.74 -10.74
CA THR A 267 0.97 5.57 -11.95
C THR A 267 1.86 6.77 -11.69
N LYS A 268 2.28 7.50 -12.75
CA LYS A 268 3.05 8.73 -12.64
C LYS A 268 4.32 8.59 -11.81
N LEU A 269 5.00 7.45 -11.96
CA LEU A 269 6.26 7.18 -11.24
C LEU A 269 7.40 8.07 -11.73
N ASP A 270 7.27 8.62 -12.93
CA ASP A 270 8.16 9.62 -13.55
C ASP A 270 8.02 11.01 -12.91
N GLU A 271 6.89 11.29 -12.24
CA GLU A 271 6.61 12.56 -11.55
C GLU A 271 7.05 12.55 -10.07
N CYS A 272 7.59 11.44 -9.56
CA CYS A 272 7.97 11.32 -8.15
C CYS A 272 9.37 10.73 -7.98
N GLU A 273 10.07 11.16 -6.92
CA GLU A 273 11.26 10.46 -6.48
C GLU A 273 10.84 9.09 -5.88
N PRO A 274 11.53 7.99 -6.26
CA PRO A 274 11.27 6.69 -5.67
C PRO A 274 11.68 6.72 -4.19
N LYS A 275 10.69 6.87 -3.30
CA LYS A 275 10.84 6.71 -1.85
C LYS A 275 9.95 5.56 -1.41
N PRO A 276 10.44 4.71 -0.50
CA PRO A 276 9.64 3.61 0.03
C PRO A 276 8.47 4.07 0.86
#